data_bfbdb71b8adc1eea6c6ed5d2b086d855
#
_entry.id   bfbdb71b8adc1eea6c6ed5d2b086d855
#
_cell.length_a   1.000
_cell.length_b   1.000
_cell.length_c   1.000
_cell.angle_alpha   90.00
_cell.angle_beta   90.00
_cell.angle_gamma   90.00
#
_symmetry.space_group_name_H-M   'P 1'
#
loop_
_entity.id
_entity.type
_entity.pdbx_description
1 polymer ?
#
loop_
_entity_poly.entity_id
_entity_poly.type
_entity_poly.pdbx_seq_one_letter_code
_entity_poly.pdbx_strand_id
1 'polypeptide(L)'
;MKKMINILILAVSLVFTTSCDDFLDITPDGQVKRDELLNTKDGIEEAIYGVYAQLRSNSLYGQELSYSYLEIMAQTLDCYGNDAITALSNYDYEYSTVEYVFESVWTEMYKNISNVNSILNSPLIENATEYPYTVYRGEAFGLRAFMHF
;
A
#
# COMPACT_ATOMS: atom_id res chain seq x y z
N MET A 1 -12.17 56.91 -14.52
CA MET A 1 -13.12 55.79 -14.39
C MET A 1 -12.49 54.44 -14.78
N LYS A 2 -11.93 54.24 -15.98
CA LYS A 2 -11.33 52.93 -16.39
C LYS A 2 -10.23 52.42 -15.45
N LYS A 3 -9.32 53.26 -14.94
CA LYS A 3 -8.26 52.86 -13.99
C LYS A 3 -8.83 52.41 -12.64
N MET A 4 -9.88 53.02 -12.14
CA MET A 4 -10.52 52.60 -10.89
C MET A 4 -11.25 51.28 -11.05
N ILE A 5 -11.88 51.03 -12.21
CA ILE A 5 -12.52 49.74 -12.50
C ILE A 5 -11.49 48.61 -12.58
N ASN A 6 -10.33 48.85 -13.21
CA ASN A 6 -9.25 47.85 -13.29
C ASN A 6 -8.66 47.51 -11.89
N ILE A 7 -8.51 48.50 -11.03
CA ILE A 7 -8.04 48.31 -9.65
C ILE A 7 -9.06 47.54 -8.85
N LEU A 8 -10.36 47.80 -9.02
CA LEU A 8 -11.44 47.10 -8.36
C LEU A 8 -11.51 45.64 -8.81
N ILE A 9 -11.35 45.36 -10.12
CA ILE A 9 -11.31 43.97 -10.64
C ILE A 9 -10.09 43.23 -10.10
N LEU A 10 -8.91 43.87 -10.05
CA LEU A 10 -7.71 43.26 -9.46
C LEU A 10 -7.86 42.97 -7.97
N ALA A 11 -8.49 43.85 -7.21
CA ALA A 11 -8.75 43.63 -5.79
C ALA A 11 -9.75 42.49 -5.54
N VAL A 12 -10.78 42.38 -6.38
CA VAL A 12 -11.76 41.27 -6.30
C VAL A 12 -11.12 39.94 -6.67
N SER A 13 -10.25 39.90 -7.70
CA SER A 13 -9.57 38.65 -8.08
C SER A 13 -8.60 38.13 -7.00
N LEU A 14 -7.99 39.00 -6.20
CA LEU A 14 -7.11 38.63 -5.08
C LEU A 14 -7.88 38.00 -3.88
N VAL A 15 -9.17 38.31 -3.71
CA VAL A 15 -9.98 37.75 -2.64
C VAL A 15 -10.42 36.31 -2.92
N PHE A 16 -10.47 35.91 -4.20
CA PHE A 16 -10.85 34.53 -4.59
C PHE A 16 -9.69 33.53 -4.55
N THR A 17 -8.46 33.96 -4.23
CA THR A 17 -7.29 33.06 -4.12
C THR A 17 -7.08 32.50 -2.71
N THR A 18 -7.93 32.84 -1.74
CA THR A 18 -7.90 32.17 -0.45
C THR A 18 -8.56 30.79 -0.63
N SER A 19 -7.74 29.82 -1.01
CA SER A 19 -8.11 28.41 -1.05
C SER A 19 -8.45 27.97 0.39
N CYS A 20 -9.64 27.41 0.58
CA CYS A 20 -9.99 26.76 1.83
C CYS A 20 -9.30 25.41 1.90
N ASP A 21 -8.07 25.34 2.42
CA ASP A 21 -7.36 24.07 2.65
C ASP A 21 -8.14 23.18 3.62
N ASP A 22 -8.76 23.75 4.64
CA ASP A 22 -9.56 22.99 5.63
C ASP A 22 -10.80 22.29 5.04
N PHE A 23 -11.34 22.79 3.89
CA PHE A 23 -12.53 22.18 3.29
C PHE A 23 -12.23 20.86 2.58
N LEU A 24 -10.98 20.67 2.14
CA LEU A 24 -10.53 19.45 1.43
C LEU A 24 -9.92 18.42 2.38
N ASP A 25 -9.64 18.78 3.63
CA ASP A 25 -9.05 17.91 4.65
C ASP A 25 -10.13 17.13 5.44
N ILE A 26 -11.04 16.48 4.69
CA ILE A 26 -12.09 15.63 5.27
C ILE A 26 -11.50 14.24 5.53
N THR A 27 -11.29 13.90 6.79
CA THR A 27 -11.06 12.51 7.19
C THR A 27 -12.41 11.79 7.26
N PRO A 28 -12.68 10.74 6.49
CA PRO A 28 -13.90 9.95 6.61
C PRO A 28 -14.07 9.42 8.04
N ASP A 29 -15.31 9.39 8.54
CA ASP A 29 -15.61 8.87 9.87
C ASP A 29 -15.03 7.45 10.04
N GLY A 30 -14.26 7.25 11.12
CA GLY A 30 -13.62 5.97 11.43
C GLY A 30 -12.25 5.74 10.77
N GLN A 31 -11.70 6.70 10.04
CA GLN A 31 -10.32 6.64 9.53
C GLN A 31 -9.41 7.58 10.32
N VAL A 32 -8.27 7.07 10.76
CA VAL A 32 -7.19 7.87 11.38
C VAL A 32 -6.22 8.30 10.29
N LYS A 33 -5.79 9.58 10.32
CA LYS A 33 -4.73 10.03 9.41
C LYS A 33 -3.46 9.19 9.65
N ARG A 34 -2.81 8.77 8.56
CA ARG A 34 -1.60 7.94 8.64
C ARG A 34 -0.54 8.54 9.56
N ASP A 35 -0.31 9.84 9.46
CA ASP A 35 0.70 10.53 10.27
C ASP A 35 0.33 10.53 11.76
N GLU A 36 -0.95 10.65 12.09
CA GLU A 36 -1.45 10.58 13.46
C GLU A 36 -1.29 9.15 14.02
N LEU A 37 -1.64 8.13 13.23
CA LEU A 37 -1.47 6.73 13.60
C LEU A 37 0.02 6.41 13.89
N LEU A 38 0.92 6.78 12.98
CA LEU A 38 2.35 6.46 13.06
C LEU A 38 3.13 7.30 14.08
N ASN A 39 2.48 8.24 14.77
CA ASN A 39 3.05 9.01 15.86
C ASN A 39 2.80 8.41 17.26
N THR A 40 2.18 7.25 17.35
CA THR A 40 1.91 6.55 18.60
C THR A 40 2.51 5.14 18.58
N LYS A 41 2.86 4.61 19.78
CA LYS A 41 3.36 3.23 19.90
C LYS A 41 2.34 2.21 19.39
N ASP A 42 1.10 2.34 19.85
CA ASP A 42 0.03 1.41 19.49
C ASP A 42 -0.28 1.48 17.99
N GLY A 43 -0.25 2.68 17.41
CA GLY A 43 -0.43 2.86 15.97
C GLY A 43 0.70 2.24 15.12
N ILE A 44 1.95 2.26 15.58
CA ILE A 44 3.05 1.53 14.91
C ILE A 44 2.79 0.02 14.97
N GLU A 45 2.39 -0.50 16.12
CA GLU A 45 2.09 -1.91 16.31
C GLU A 45 0.91 -2.36 15.42
N GLU A 46 -0.16 -1.59 15.41
CA GLU A 46 -1.32 -1.83 14.54
C GLU A 46 -0.96 -1.76 13.05
N ALA A 47 -0.09 -0.83 12.66
CA ALA A 47 0.37 -0.72 11.28
C ALA A 47 1.19 -1.95 10.85
N ILE A 48 2.06 -2.49 11.72
CA ILE A 48 2.81 -3.73 11.46
C ILE A 48 1.83 -4.91 11.34
N TYR A 49 0.86 -5.05 12.25
CA TYR A 49 -0.18 -6.08 12.13
C TYR A 49 -1.00 -5.95 10.84
N GLY A 50 -1.26 -4.72 10.40
CA GLY A 50 -1.91 -4.45 9.12
C GLY A 50 -1.12 -4.99 7.92
N VAL A 51 0.21 -4.90 7.94
CA VAL A 51 1.10 -5.49 6.92
C VAL A 51 0.96 -7.01 6.90
N TYR A 52 1.02 -7.67 8.06
CA TYR A 52 0.81 -9.13 8.14
C TYR A 52 -0.58 -9.55 7.69
N ALA A 53 -1.61 -8.79 8.08
CA ALA A 53 -2.98 -9.06 7.66
C ALA A 53 -3.12 -8.98 6.13
N GLN A 54 -2.44 -8.03 5.49
CA GLN A 54 -2.44 -7.88 4.03
C GLN A 54 -1.67 -9.00 3.33
N LEU A 55 -0.54 -9.46 3.89
CA LEU A 55 0.18 -10.64 3.38
C LEU A 55 -0.67 -11.91 3.40
N ARG A 56 -1.67 -12.00 4.28
CA ARG A 56 -2.64 -13.10 4.34
C ARG A 56 -3.77 -12.99 3.31
N SER A 57 -3.79 -11.96 2.45
CA SER A 57 -4.79 -11.87 1.39
C SER A 57 -4.70 -13.06 0.44
N ASN A 58 -5.82 -13.41 -0.21
CA ASN A 58 -5.84 -14.51 -1.17
C ASN A 58 -4.86 -14.30 -2.33
N SER A 59 -4.71 -13.06 -2.78
CA SER A 59 -3.76 -12.70 -3.84
C SER A 59 -2.28 -12.92 -3.46
N LEU A 60 -1.98 -13.10 -2.17
CA LEU A 60 -0.64 -13.31 -1.68
C LEU A 60 -0.51 -14.68 -0.97
N TYR A 61 0.02 -14.69 0.24
CA TYR A 61 0.30 -15.94 0.99
C TYR A 61 -0.95 -16.59 1.60
N GLY A 62 -2.12 -15.94 1.55
CA GLY A 62 -3.38 -16.57 1.96
C GLY A 62 -3.82 -17.68 1.01
N GLN A 63 -3.45 -17.62 -0.26
CA GLN A 63 -3.79 -18.63 -1.26
C GLN A 63 -2.75 -18.71 -2.38
N GLU A 64 -2.60 -17.67 -3.22
CA GLU A 64 -1.97 -17.76 -4.52
C GLU A 64 -0.48 -18.09 -4.45
N LEU A 65 0.26 -17.52 -3.50
CA LEU A 65 1.68 -17.75 -3.29
C LEU A 65 2.00 -18.90 -2.32
N SER A 66 1.01 -19.65 -1.85
CA SER A 66 1.21 -20.73 -0.89
C SER A 66 0.86 -22.11 -1.46
N TYR A 67 -0.34 -22.27 -1.99
CA TYR A 67 -0.86 -23.58 -2.39
C TYR A 67 -1.70 -23.56 -3.67
N SER A 68 -1.63 -22.47 -4.45
CA SER A 68 -2.34 -22.35 -5.73
C SER A 68 -1.34 -22.22 -6.88
N TYR A 69 -0.99 -21.00 -7.30
CA TYR A 69 -0.21 -20.81 -8.52
C TYR A 69 1.19 -21.40 -8.47
N LEU A 70 1.88 -21.36 -7.34
CA LEU A 70 3.20 -21.95 -7.21
C LEU A 70 3.14 -23.47 -7.38
N GLU A 71 2.11 -24.14 -6.84
CA GLU A 71 1.93 -25.59 -6.98
C GLU A 71 1.57 -25.98 -8.42
N ILE A 72 0.76 -25.16 -9.10
CA ILE A 72 0.42 -25.38 -10.52
C ILE A 72 1.68 -25.21 -11.40
N MET A 73 2.46 -24.15 -11.18
CA MET A 73 3.71 -23.91 -11.91
C MET A 73 4.78 -24.95 -11.60
N ALA A 74 4.81 -25.45 -10.38
CA ALA A 74 5.68 -26.58 -10.01
C ALA A 74 5.22 -27.93 -10.58
N GLN A 75 4.04 -27.95 -11.25
CA GLN A 75 3.43 -29.16 -11.83
C GLN A 75 3.20 -30.29 -10.81
N THR A 76 2.99 -29.91 -9.55
CA THR A 76 2.64 -30.86 -8.47
C THR A 76 1.16 -31.22 -8.50
N LEU A 77 0.34 -30.38 -9.13
CA LEU A 77 -1.10 -30.55 -9.32
C LEU A 77 -1.42 -30.81 -10.80
N ASP A 78 -2.19 -31.86 -11.05
CA ASP A 78 -2.69 -32.15 -12.38
C ASP A 78 -4.09 -31.48 -12.52
N CYS A 79 -4.17 -30.42 -13.29
CA CYS A 79 -5.33 -29.58 -13.37
C CYS A 79 -6.00 -29.67 -14.75
N TYR A 80 -7.23 -30.15 -14.80
CA TYR A 80 -7.99 -30.29 -16.04
C TYR A 80 -9.17 -29.32 -16.09
N GLY A 81 -9.49 -28.86 -17.29
CA GLY A 81 -10.77 -28.24 -17.60
C GLY A 81 -10.92 -26.76 -17.24
N ASN A 82 -9.83 -26.06 -16.92
CA ASN A 82 -9.83 -24.60 -16.77
C ASN A 82 -8.70 -24.00 -17.63
N ASP A 83 -9.06 -23.13 -18.57
CA ASP A 83 -8.12 -22.56 -19.54
C ASP A 83 -7.01 -21.73 -18.86
N ALA A 84 -7.34 -20.98 -17.82
CA ALA A 84 -6.37 -20.18 -17.08
C ALA A 84 -5.36 -21.05 -16.31
N ILE A 85 -5.82 -22.13 -15.69
CA ILE A 85 -4.95 -23.08 -14.98
C ILE A 85 -4.05 -23.82 -15.95
N THR A 86 -4.61 -24.22 -17.10
CA THR A 86 -3.85 -24.86 -18.19
C THR A 86 -2.79 -23.91 -18.76
N ALA A 87 -3.13 -22.64 -18.98
CA ALA A 87 -2.19 -21.63 -19.42
C ALA A 87 -1.05 -21.44 -18.41
N LEU A 88 -1.37 -21.35 -17.12
CA LEU A 88 -0.39 -21.22 -16.04
C LEU A 88 0.54 -22.45 -15.93
N SER A 89 0.01 -23.67 -16.05
CA SER A 89 0.79 -24.90 -16.03
C SER A 89 1.73 -25.04 -17.24
N ASN A 90 1.36 -24.41 -18.36
CA ASN A 90 2.17 -24.33 -19.58
C ASN A 90 3.11 -23.11 -19.62
N TYR A 91 3.14 -22.32 -18.54
CA TYR A 91 3.92 -21.07 -18.44
C TYR A 91 3.55 -20.03 -19.50
N ASP A 92 2.28 -20.02 -19.92
CA ASP A 92 1.74 -19.02 -20.83
C ASP A 92 1.35 -17.76 -20.02
N TYR A 93 2.33 -16.88 -19.84
CA TYR A 93 2.20 -15.63 -19.08
C TYR A 93 1.45 -14.53 -19.84
N GLU A 94 1.24 -14.69 -21.15
CA GLU A 94 0.49 -13.74 -21.98
C GLU A 94 -1.02 -14.01 -21.93
N TYR A 95 -1.44 -15.12 -21.35
CA TYR A 95 -2.84 -15.42 -21.17
C TYR A 95 -3.45 -14.41 -20.15
N SER A 96 -4.47 -13.68 -20.56
CA SER A 96 -4.98 -12.49 -19.84
C SER A 96 -5.31 -12.73 -18.35
N THR A 97 -5.83 -13.89 -18.00
CA THR A 97 -6.13 -14.23 -16.61
C THR A 97 -4.84 -14.49 -15.80
N VAL A 98 -3.82 -15.08 -16.42
CA VAL A 98 -2.52 -15.31 -15.82
C VAL A 98 -1.80 -13.98 -15.60
N GLU A 99 -1.79 -13.11 -16.61
CA GLU A 99 -1.24 -11.76 -16.53
C GLU A 99 -1.88 -10.97 -15.36
N TYR A 100 -3.21 -10.97 -15.27
CA TYR A 100 -3.95 -10.31 -14.19
C TYR A 100 -3.55 -10.80 -12.79
N VAL A 101 -3.29 -12.09 -12.65
CA VAL A 101 -2.86 -12.66 -11.36
C VAL A 101 -1.49 -12.14 -10.94
N PHE A 102 -0.50 -12.16 -11.85
CA PHE A 102 0.82 -11.63 -11.56
C PHE A 102 0.78 -10.12 -11.28
N GLU A 103 -0.01 -9.38 -12.04
CA GLU A 103 -0.25 -7.96 -11.78
C GLU A 103 -0.85 -7.71 -10.38
N SER A 104 -1.81 -8.55 -9.97
CA SER A 104 -2.43 -8.48 -8.64
C SER A 104 -1.42 -8.75 -7.53
N VAL A 105 -0.62 -9.82 -7.65
CA VAL A 105 0.45 -10.14 -6.70
C VAL A 105 1.44 -8.97 -6.59
N TRP A 106 1.92 -8.48 -7.72
CA TRP A 106 2.84 -7.35 -7.78
C TRP A 106 2.28 -6.11 -7.11
N THR A 107 1.07 -5.74 -7.46
CA THR A 107 0.40 -4.55 -6.93
C THR A 107 0.22 -4.63 -5.42
N GLU A 108 -0.26 -5.75 -4.89
CA GLU A 108 -0.47 -5.93 -3.45
C GLU A 108 0.85 -6.00 -2.67
N MET A 109 1.91 -6.61 -3.25
CA MET A 109 3.24 -6.58 -2.64
C MET A 109 3.81 -5.17 -2.54
N TYR A 110 3.78 -4.39 -3.62
CA TYR A 110 4.32 -3.03 -3.61
C TYR A 110 3.50 -2.07 -2.76
N LYS A 111 2.19 -2.28 -2.65
CA LYS A 111 1.34 -1.56 -1.71
C LYS A 111 1.76 -1.84 -0.25
N ASN A 112 2.05 -3.09 0.07
CA ASN A 112 2.55 -3.47 1.39
C ASN A 112 3.95 -2.91 1.65
N ILE A 113 4.86 -2.95 0.69
CA ILE A 113 6.18 -2.32 0.77
C ILE A 113 6.04 -0.82 1.05
N SER A 114 5.10 -0.13 0.41
CA SER A 114 4.80 1.28 0.66
C SER A 114 4.33 1.52 2.10
N ASN A 115 3.50 0.64 2.65
CA ASN A 115 3.06 0.71 4.04
C ASN A 115 4.24 0.55 5.00
N VAL A 116 5.11 -0.45 4.77
CA VAL A 116 6.32 -0.65 5.57
C VAL A 116 7.28 0.53 5.48
N ASN A 117 7.46 1.12 4.30
CA ASN A 117 8.28 2.33 4.14
C ASN A 117 7.71 3.50 4.95
N SER A 118 6.38 3.63 5.03
CA SER A 118 5.75 4.66 5.88
C SER A 118 6.03 4.43 7.36
N ILE A 119 6.02 3.17 7.82
CA ILE A 119 6.39 2.81 9.19
C ILE A 119 7.85 3.16 9.46
N LEU A 120 8.77 2.76 8.56
CA LEU A 120 10.21 3.01 8.71
C LEU A 120 10.57 4.49 8.72
N ASN A 121 9.81 5.33 8.01
CA ASN A 121 10.00 6.78 7.94
C ASN A 121 9.27 7.55 9.05
N SER A 122 8.55 6.86 9.95
CA SER A 122 7.87 7.53 11.06
C SER A 122 8.88 8.06 12.08
N PRO A 123 8.59 9.20 12.75
CA PRO A 123 9.51 9.82 13.70
C PRO A 123 9.92 8.89 14.86
N LEU A 124 9.04 7.96 15.26
CA LEU A 124 9.30 7.01 16.34
C LEU A 124 10.22 5.86 15.92
N ILE A 125 10.32 5.56 14.64
CA ILE A 125 11.03 4.39 14.10
C ILE A 125 12.33 4.76 13.39
N GLU A 126 12.36 5.86 12.65
CA GLU A 126 13.47 6.23 11.76
C GLU A 126 14.83 6.17 12.47
N ASN A 127 14.93 6.75 13.66
CA ASN A 127 16.16 6.81 14.46
C ASN A 127 16.03 6.09 15.82
N ALA A 128 15.18 5.06 15.87
CA ALA A 128 14.90 4.35 17.11
C ALA A 128 16.16 3.66 17.67
N THR A 129 16.44 3.92 18.95
CA THR A 129 17.53 3.33 19.73
C THR A 129 17.04 2.57 20.95
N GLU A 130 15.77 2.72 21.32
CA GLU A 130 15.18 2.17 22.53
C GLU A 130 14.10 1.13 22.25
N TYR A 131 13.95 0.17 23.17
CA TYR A 131 12.83 -0.78 23.18
C TYR A 131 11.50 -0.06 23.44
N PRO A 132 10.39 -0.40 22.78
CA PRO A 132 10.22 -1.47 21.78
C PRO A 132 10.48 -1.03 20.32
N TYR A 133 10.76 0.23 20.07
CA TYR A 133 10.85 0.79 18.71
C TYR A 133 11.98 0.16 17.88
N THR A 134 13.08 -0.24 18.51
CA THR A 134 14.16 -0.98 17.83
C THR A 134 13.69 -2.34 17.31
N VAL A 135 12.78 -3.01 18.02
CA VAL A 135 12.17 -4.29 17.59
C VAL A 135 11.26 -4.04 16.40
N TYR A 136 10.36 -3.07 16.49
CA TYR A 136 9.45 -2.72 15.39
C TYR A 136 10.21 -2.30 14.13
N ARG A 137 11.29 -1.55 14.29
CA ARG A 137 12.19 -1.19 13.17
C ARG A 137 12.81 -2.42 12.52
N GLY A 138 13.34 -3.35 13.31
CA GLY A 138 13.91 -4.60 12.83
C GLY A 138 12.89 -5.45 12.08
N GLU A 139 11.69 -5.58 12.63
CA GLU A 139 10.57 -6.30 12.03
C GLU A 139 10.13 -5.67 10.70
N ALA A 140 9.99 -4.35 10.65
CA ALA A 140 9.65 -3.64 9.41
C ALA A 140 10.73 -3.82 8.33
N PHE A 141 12.03 -3.78 8.68
CA PHE A 141 13.10 -4.10 7.74
C PHE A 141 13.04 -5.55 7.24
N GLY A 142 12.75 -6.49 8.14
CA GLY A 142 12.58 -7.91 7.80
C GLY A 142 11.41 -8.13 6.84
N LEU A 143 10.25 -7.54 7.12
CA LEU A 143 9.07 -7.58 6.24
C LEU A 143 9.37 -6.98 4.87
N ARG A 144 10.04 -5.82 4.81
CA ARG A 144 10.43 -5.20 3.54
C ARG A 144 11.38 -6.08 2.74
N ALA A 145 12.38 -6.65 3.38
CA ALA A 145 13.32 -7.56 2.72
C ALA A 145 12.60 -8.80 2.18
N PHE A 146 11.71 -9.40 2.98
CA PHE A 146 10.91 -10.55 2.59
C PHE A 146 10.05 -10.29 1.35
N MET A 147 9.41 -9.11 1.28
CA MET A 147 8.55 -8.75 0.14
C MET A 147 9.33 -8.39 -1.15
N HIS A 148 10.62 -8.05 -1.04
CA HIS A 148 11.48 -7.81 -2.20
C HIS A 148 12.20 -9.05 -2.72
N PHE A 149 12.27 -10.10 -1.91
CA PHE A 149 12.92 -11.35 -2.28
C PHE A 149 12.03 -12.22 -3.14
#